data_30c864ec86425b259f5fed253a652369
#
_entry.id   30c864ec86425b259f5fed253a652369
#
_cell.length_a   1.000
_cell.length_b   1.000
_cell.length_c   1.000
_cell.angle_alpha   90.00
_cell.angle_beta   90.00
_cell.angle_gamma   90.00
#
_symmetry.space_group_name_H-M   'P 1'
#
loop_
_entity.id
_entity.type
_entity.pdbx_description
1 polymer ?
#
loop_
_entity_poly.entity_id
_entity_poly.type
_entity_poly.pdbx_seq_one_letter_code
_entity_poly.pdbx_strand_id
1 'polypeptide(L)'
;GVSGELCIGGVGVGRGYVEDRLRTAQAFVPDPFSNEPGARLYRTGDLARYRLDGTIEYVGRMDHQVKVRGFRIELGEIESCLTDQDEVREAAVIVREDRPGERRLAAYVVPQDGQSIDSERLRTALQTQLPEYMVPSIFLTLDALPRTPNGKVDRKALPAPDLDGAGGSTYVAPRSVTEELLAGIWADILGLERVGVRDHFFELGGHSLLATQVVSRIRSAFQIELPLRAAFECPT
;
A
#
# COMPACT_ATOMS: atom_id res chain seq x y z
N GLY A 1 27.91 -12.02 -7.92
CA GLY A 1 28.41 -11.80 -6.56
C GLY A 1 27.45 -12.33 -5.52
N VAL A 2 27.91 -12.44 -4.28
CA VAL A 2 27.05 -12.78 -3.14
C VAL A 2 26.21 -11.56 -2.79
N SER A 3 24.93 -11.76 -2.51
CA SER A 3 24.05 -10.69 -2.04
C SER A 3 24.30 -10.42 -0.54
N GLY A 4 24.33 -9.16 -0.16
CA GLY A 4 24.50 -8.71 1.22
C GLY A 4 23.76 -7.41 1.48
N GLU A 5 23.68 -7.01 2.75
CA GLU A 5 23.09 -5.74 3.13
C GLU A 5 24.02 -4.58 2.70
N LEU A 6 23.43 -3.57 2.05
CA LEU A 6 24.14 -2.32 1.75
C LEU A 6 24.24 -1.50 3.03
N CYS A 7 25.49 -1.16 3.40
CA CYS A 7 25.77 -0.28 4.53
C CYS A 7 26.44 1.00 4.07
N ILE A 8 26.21 2.10 4.78
CA ILE A 8 26.78 3.41 4.49
C ILE A 8 27.70 3.82 5.63
N GLY A 9 28.96 4.15 5.34
CA GLY A 9 29.95 4.66 6.27
C GLY A 9 30.41 6.08 5.96
N GLY A 10 31.28 6.63 6.83
CA GLY A 10 31.95 7.90 6.63
C GLY A 10 31.20 9.10 7.24
N VAL A 11 31.62 10.32 6.86
CA VAL A 11 31.22 11.59 7.52
C VAL A 11 29.74 11.93 7.35
N GLY A 12 29.05 11.30 6.39
CA GLY A 12 27.62 11.50 6.15
C GLY A 12 26.71 10.69 7.07
N VAL A 13 27.26 9.78 7.90
CA VAL A 13 26.46 8.94 8.78
C VAL A 13 25.91 9.76 9.95
N GLY A 14 24.59 9.79 10.09
CA GLY A 14 23.89 10.51 11.15
C GLY A 14 24.19 10.00 12.56
N ARG A 15 23.77 10.74 13.58
CA ARG A 15 23.97 10.36 14.98
C ARG A 15 23.08 9.19 15.41
N GLY A 16 21.89 9.08 14.85
CA GLY A 16 20.88 8.09 15.19
C GLY A 16 19.46 8.65 15.06
N TYR A 17 18.50 7.88 15.52
CA TYR A 17 17.09 8.29 15.59
C TYR A 17 16.84 9.08 16.87
N VAL A 18 16.02 10.14 16.78
CA VAL A 18 15.65 10.98 17.92
C VAL A 18 14.82 10.14 18.89
N GLU A 19 15.22 10.13 20.17
CA GLU A 19 14.54 9.43 21.27
C GLU A 19 14.35 7.91 21.12
N ASP A 20 14.90 7.30 20.07
CA ASP A 20 14.82 5.86 19.82
C ASP A 20 16.23 5.23 19.91
N ARG A 21 16.64 4.88 21.13
CA ARG A 21 17.95 4.28 21.41
C ARG A 21 18.07 2.86 20.84
N LEU A 22 16.98 2.09 20.89
CA LEU A 22 16.97 0.70 20.44
C LEU A 22 17.16 0.64 18.91
N ARG A 23 16.35 1.38 18.18
CA ARG A 23 16.45 1.47 16.73
C ARG A 23 17.78 2.07 16.29
N THR A 24 18.30 3.05 17.04
CA THR A 24 19.63 3.60 16.78
C THR A 24 20.71 2.52 16.91
N ALA A 25 20.72 1.74 17.98
CA ALA A 25 21.70 0.68 18.20
C ALA A 25 21.62 -0.44 17.14
N GLN A 26 20.43 -0.73 16.63
CA GLN A 26 20.21 -1.73 15.58
C GLN A 26 20.67 -1.26 14.19
N ALA A 27 20.47 0.03 13.88
CA ALA A 27 20.73 0.60 12.56
C ALA A 27 22.14 1.20 12.42
N PHE A 28 22.72 1.72 13.50
CA PHE A 28 24.04 2.36 13.49
C PHE A 28 25.03 1.50 14.27
N VAL A 29 25.70 0.59 13.56
CA VAL A 29 26.63 -0.38 14.13
C VAL A 29 28.07 0.11 14.01
N PRO A 30 29.02 -0.39 14.83
CA PRO A 30 30.46 -0.09 14.67
C PRO A 30 30.93 -0.44 13.25
N ASP A 31 31.80 0.40 12.68
CA ASP A 31 32.40 0.15 11.38
C ASP A 31 33.65 -0.74 11.54
N PRO A 32 33.60 -2.01 11.11
CA PRO A 32 34.74 -2.92 11.24
C PRO A 32 35.84 -2.66 10.18
N PHE A 33 35.59 -1.79 9.20
CA PHE A 33 36.51 -1.49 8.10
C PHE A 33 37.25 -0.16 8.31
N SER A 34 36.85 0.65 9.30
CA SER A 34 37.47 1.93 9.62
C SER A 34 38.45 1.80 10.78
N ASN A 35 39.59 2.49 10.66
CA ASN A 35 40.55 2.65 11.77
C ASN A 35 40.24 3.88 12.66
N GLU A 36 39.20 4.63 12.33
CA GLU A 36 38.82 5.81 13.13
C GLU A 36 38.00 5.38 14.36
N PRO A 37 38.43 5.80 15.59
CA PRO A 37 37.70 5.49 16.80
C PRO A 37 36.27 6.04 16.77
N GLY A 38 35.27 5.17 17.00
CA GLY A 38 33.86 5.55 16.99
C GLY A 38 33.21 5.64 15.61
N ALA A 39 33.91 5.25 14.54
CA ALA A 39 33.32 5.13 13.21
C ALA A 39 32.15 4.14 13.20
N ARG A 40 31.12 4.46 12.46
CA ARG A 40 29.91 3.65 12.39
C ARG A 40 29.43 3.46 10.94
N LEU A 41 28.77 2.33 10.74
CA LEU A 41 28.00 2.03 9.52
C LEU A 41 26.50 2.21 9.82
N TYR A 42 25.81 2.83 8.88
CA TYR A 42 24.36 2.82 8.83
C TYR A 42 23.90 1.63 7.99
N ARG A 43 23.17 0.73 8.59
CA ARG A 43 22.50 -0.40 7.95
C ARG A 43 21.27 0.11 7.23
N THR A 44 21.25 0.03 5.88
CA THR A 44 20.16 0.62 5.09
C THR A 44 18.93 -0.28 5.03
N GLY A 45 19.09 -1.58 5.31
CA GLY A 45 18.09 -2.62 5.04
C GLY A 45 17.94 -2.96 3.56
N ASP A 46 18.72 -2.33 2.68
CA ASP A 46 18.76 -2.64 1.25
C ASP A 46 19.67 -3.83 0.98
N LEU A 47 19.19 -4.77 0.16
CA LEU A 47 19.96 -5.90 -0.33
C LEU A 47 20.60 -5.55 -1.67
N ALA A 48 21.89 -5.72 -1.77
CA ALA A 48 22.65 -5.43 -2.97
C ALA A 48 23.68 -6.53 -3.27
N ARG A 49 24.20 -6.55 -4.48
CA ARG A 49 25.32 -7.41 -4.88
C ARG A 49 26.25 -6.69 -5.83
N TYR A 50 27.53 -7.09 -5.82
CA TYR A 50 28.47 -6.63 -6.83
C TYR A 50 28.27 -7.37 -8.14
N ARG A 51 28.23 -6.64 -9.25
CA ARG A 51 28.39 -7.18 -10.60
C ARG A 51 29.86 -7.48 -10.89
N LEU A 52 30.12 -8.19 -12.01
CA LEU A 52 31.49 -8.52 -12.43
C LEU A 52 32.33 -7.29 -12.80
N ASP A 53 31.66 -6.21 -13.21
CA ASP A 53 32.27 -4.91 -13.53
C ASP A 53 32.56 -4.03 -12.30
N GLY A 54 32.28 -4.53 -11.10
CA GLY A 54 32.42 -3.80 -9.83
C GLY A 54 31.28 -2.84 -9.47
N THR A 55 30.27 -2.73 -10.31
CA THR A 55 29.08 -1.92 -9.99
C THR A 55 28.20 -2.62 -8.96
N ILE A 56 27.51 -1.84 -8.13
CA ILE A 56 26.54 -2.34 -7.16
C ILE A 56 25.17 -2.41 -7.82
N GLU A 57 24.61 -3.62 -7.83
CA GLU A 57 23.25 -3.87 -8.27
C GLU A 57 22.33 -3.98 -7.05
N TYR A 58 21.30 -3.13 -7.01
CA TYR A 58 20.25 -3.22 -6.02
C TYR A 58 19.37 -4.46 -6.30
N VAL A 59 19.17 -5.30 -5.29
CA VAL A 59 18.42 -6.55 -5.40
C VAL A 59 17.04 -6.42 -4.78
N GLY A 60 16.89 -5.62 -3.71
CA GLY A 60 15.64 -5.45 -2.99
C GLY A 60 15.87 -4.96 -1.57
N ARG A 61 14.89 -5.18 -0.69
CA ARG A 61 15.01 -4.87 0.73
C ARG A 61 14.97 -6.14 1.60
N MET A 62 15.67 -6.08 2.72
CA MET A 62 15.64 -7.13 3.75
C MET A 62 14.37 -7.04 4.61
N ASP A 63 13.91 -5.82 4.85
CA ASP A 63 12.63 -5.52 5.46
C ASP A 63 11.54 -5.41 4.37
N HIS A 64 10.29 -5.57 4.73
CA HIS A 64 9.18 -5.48 3.79
C HIS A 64 8.78 -4.03 3.46
N GLN A 65 9.68 -3.06 3.66
CA GLN A 65 9.46 -1.68 3.26
C GLN A 65 9.32 -1.55 1.75
N VAL A 66 8.39 -0.73 1.33
CA VAL A 66 8.11 -0.48 -0.08
C VAL A 66 8.09 1.00 -0.38
N LYS A 67 8.35 1.35 -1.65
CA LYS A 67 8.14 2.71 -2.15
C LYS A 67 6.88 2.71 -3.02
N VAL A 68 5.86 3.44 -2.59
CA VAL A 68 4.62 3.63 -3.34
C VAL A 68 4.41 5.13 -3.51
N ARG A 69 4.32 5.60 -4.75
CA ARG A 69 4.11 7.03 -5.09
C ARG A 69 5.10 7.99 -4.39
N GLY A 70 6.35 7.55 -4.20
CA GLY A 70 7.40 8.34 -3.53
C GLY A 70 7.41 8.25 -2.00
N PHE A 71 6.38 7.69 -1.37
CA PHE A 71 6.33 7.46 0.07
C PHE A 71 7.02 6.14 0.43
N ARG A 72 7.77 6.15 1.52
CA ARG A 72 8.37 4.96 2.12
C ARG A 72 7.38 4.39 3.13
N ILE A 73 6.88 3.18 2.90
CA ILE A 73 5.80 2.55 3.65
C ILE A 73 6.30 1.27 4.30
N GLU A 74 6.05 1.15 5.60
CA GLU A 74 6.26 -0.06 6.40
C GLU A 74 4.99 -0.91 6.33
N LEU A 75 5.02 -2.00 5.53
CA LEU A 75 3.84 -2.87 5.39
C LEU A 75 3.43 -3.50 6.73
N GLY A 76 4.39 -3.81 7.60
CA GLY A 76 4.14 -4.38 8.92
C GLY A 76 3.36 -3.46 9.86
N GLU A 77 3.48 -2.13 9.71
CA GLU A 77 2.69 -1.16 10.48
C GLU A 77 1.21 -1.24 10.10
N ILE A 78 0.92 -1.35 8.81
CA ILE A 78 -0.45 -1.52 8.30
C ILE A 78 -1.01 -2.88 8.75
N GLU A 79 -0.20 -3.96 8.64
CA GLU A 79 -0.58 -5.31 9.07
C GLU A 79 -0.92 -5.33 10.58
N SER A 80 -0.13 -4.62 11.40
CA SER A 80 -0.39 -4.49 12.85
C SER A 80 -1.71 -3.78 13.11
N CYS A 81 -1.94 -2.61 12.49
CA CYS A 81 -3.20 -1.87 12.67
C CYS A 81 -4.44 -2.67 12.21
N LEU A 82 -4.28 -3.53 11.19
CA LEU A 82 -5.35 -4.43 10.75
C LEU A 82 -5.61 -5.54 11.78
N THR A 83 -4.55 -6.17 12.32
CA THR A 83 -4.70 -7.25 13.31
C THR A 83 -5.14 -6.75 14.68
N ASP A 84 -5.04 -5.46 14.96
CA ASP A 84 -5.61 -4.83 16.16
C ASP A 84 -7.15 -4.69 16.10
N GLN A 85 -7.79 -4.97 14.95
CA GLN A 85 -9.24 -4.96 14.82
C GLN A 85 -9.83 -6.31 15.27
N ASP A 86 -10.89 -6.28 16.06
CA ASP A 86 -11.50 -7.47 16.68
C ASP A 86 -11.96 -8.52 15.67
N GLU A 87 -12.36 -8.10 14.46
CA GLU A 87 -12.82 -8.97 13.39
C GLU A 87 -11.70 -9.62 12.58
N VAL A 88 -10.44 -9.22 12.77
CA VAL A 88 -9.29 -9.67 11.99
C VAL A 88 -8.44 -10.67 12.75
N ARG A 89 -8.28 -11.88 12.21
CA ARG A 89 -7.40 -12.92 12.75
C ARG A 89 -5.97 -12.78 12.24
N GLU A 90 -5.82 -12.60 10.94
CA GLU A 90 -4.53 -12.44 10.27
C GLU A 90 -4.66 -11.40 9.14
N ALA A 91 -3.58 -10.68 8.89
CA ALA A 91 -3.50 -9.77 7.76
C ALA A 91 -2.14 -9.86 7.07
N ALA A 92 -2.14 -9.65 5.76
CA ALA A 92 -0.93 -9.47 4.96
C ALA A 92 -1.14 -8.32 3.98
N VAL A 93 -0.17 -7.43 3.89
CA VAL A 93 -0.23 -6.29 2.96
C VAL A 93 0.90 -6.42 1.95
N ILE A 94 0.59 -6.17 0.68
CA ILE A 94 1.59 -6.14 -0.39
C ILE A 94 1.37 -4.95 -1.31
N VAL A 95 2.43 -4.58 -2.02
CA VAL A 95 2.29 -3.68 -3.18
C VAL A 95 1.97 -4.52 -4.40
N ARG A 96 0.92 -4.15 -5.10
CA ARG A 96 0.55 -4.72 -6.39
C ARG A 96 0.73 -3.69 -7.50
N GLU A 97 1.06 -4.19 -8.68
CA GLU A 97 1.12 -3.43 -9.91
C GLU A 97 0.37 -4.24 -10.98
N ASP A 98 -0.96 -4.21 -10.90
CA ASP A 98 -1.84 -4.97 -11.79
C ASP A 98 -1.98 -4.28 -13.16
N ARG A 99 -1.68 -2.97 -13.23
CA ARG A 99 -1.51 -2.19 -14.45
C ARG A 99 -0.15 -1.53 -14.45
N PRO A 100 0.55 -1.43 -15.59
CA PRO A 100 1.86 -0.80 -15.66
C PRO A 100 1.87 0.63 -15.08
N GLY A 101 2.75 0.89 -14.10
CA GLY A 101 2.87 2.18 -13.44
C GLY A 101 1.90 2.43 -12.28
N GLU A 102 0.87 1.60 -12.09
CA GLU A 102 -0.12 1.75 -11.01
C GLU A 102 0.23 0.87 -9.80
N ARG A 103 1.18 1.34 -9.00
CA ARG A 103 1.53 0.68 -7.74
C ARG A 103 0.57 1.07 -6.63
N ARG A 104 -0.06 0.07 -6.01
CA ARG A 104 -1.05 0.25 -4.95
C ARG A 104 -0.89 -0.77 -3.83
N LEU A 105 -1.38 -0.41 -2.64
CA LEU A 105 -1.42 -1.31 -1.49
C LEU A 105 -2.68 -2.18 -1.58
N ALA A 106 -2.50 -3.49 -1.41
CA ALA A 106 -3.58 -4.46 -1.27
C ALA A 106 -3.44 -5.18 0.07
N ALA A 107 -4.49 -5.17 0.87
CA ALA A 107 -4.59 -5.90 2.13
C ALA A 107 -5.37 -7.20 1.93
N TYR A 108 -4.80 -8.28 2.42
CA TYR A 108 -5.42 -9.60 2.49
C TYR A 108 -5.73 -9.89 3.95
N VAL A 109 -7.00 -10.10 4.25
CA VAL A 109 -7.50 -10.18 5.62
C VAL A 109 -8.18 -11.52 5.83
N VAL A 110 -7.86 -12.19 6.92
CA VAL A 110 -8.53 -13.40 7.36
C VAL A 110 -9.41 -13.06 8.55
N PRO A 111 -10.73 -13.29 8.49
CA PRO A 111 -11.62 -12.97 9.59
C PRO A 111 -11.38 -13.84 10.81
N GLN A 112 -11.75 -13.34 11.99
CA GLN A 112 -11.95 -14.17 13.18
C GLN A 112 -13.12 -15.14 12.96
N ASP A 113 -13.10 -16.27 13.64
CA ASP A 113 -14.12 -17.29 13.49
C ASP A 113 -15.52 -16.72 13.79
N GLY A 114 -16.43 -16.89 12.83
CA GLY A 114 -17.80 -16.37 12.93
C GLY A 114 -17.97 -14.88 12.64
N GLN A 115 -16.90 -14.17 12.30
CA GLN A 115 -16.94 -12.76 11.91
C GLN A 115 -16.95 -12.59 10.38
N SER A 116 -17.44 -11.45 9.93
CA SER A 116 -17.34 -11.01 8.54
C SER A 116 -16.51 -9.74 8.45
N ILE A 117 -15.73 -9.60 7.39
CA ILE A 117 -14.94 -8.40 7.13
C ILE A 117 -15.81 -7.36 6.44
N ASP A 118 -15.87 -6.17 7.02
CA ASP A 118 -16.39 -4.97 6.38
C ASP A 118 -15.20 -4.08 5.97
N SER A 119 -14.92 -4.05 4.67
CA SER A 119 -13.78 -3.32 4.10
C SER A 119 -13.84 -1.82 4.40
N GLU A 120 -15.04 -1.22 4.44
CA GLU A 120 -15.22 0.20 4.74
C GLU A 120 -14.94 0.52 6.20
N ARG A 121 -15.37 -0.35 7.09
CA ARG A 121 -15.06 -0.23 8.51
C ARG A 121 -13.56 -0.34 8.76
N LEU A 122 -12.89 -1.31 8.14
CA LEU A 122 -11.44 -1.44 8.24
C LEU A 122 -10.72 -0.22 7.67
N ARG A 123 -11.14 0.28 6.51
CA ARG A 123 -10.61 1.49 5.90
C ARG A 123 -10.71 2.69 6.85
N THR A 124 -11.90 2.92 7.40
CA THR A 124 -12.15 4.00 8.36
C THR A 124 -11.28 3.87 9.61
N ALA A 125 -11.15 2.65 10.17
CA ALA A 125 -10.30 2.39 11.32
C ALA A 125 -8.82 2.71 11.01
N LEU A 126 -8.30 2.29 9.85
CA LEU A 126 -6.94 2.61 9.43
C LEU A 126 -6.73 4.12 9.22
N GLN A 127 -7.69 4.84 8.65
CA GLN A 127 -7.61 6.29 8.43
C GLN A 127 -7.49 7.10 9.73
N THR A 128 -7.94 6.55 10.87
CA THR A 128 -7.77 7.20 12.18
C THR A 128 -6.36 7.04 12.76
N GLN A 129 -5.60 6.04 12.30
CA GLN A 129 -4.31 5.66 12.88
C GLN A 129 -3.14 5.90 11.93
N LEU A 130 -3.37 5.82 10.62
CA LEU A 130 -2.34 5.88 9.60
C LEU A 130 -2.54 7.06 8.65
N PRO A 131 -1.46 7.61 8.10
CA PRO A 131 -1.55 8.57 6.99
C PRO A 131 -2.26 7.95 5.79
N GLU A 132 -2.99 8.76 5.02
CA GLU A 132 -3.81 8.33 3.89
C GLU A 132 -3.04 7.48 2.85
N TYR A 133 -1.77 7.82 2.58
CA TYR A 133 -0.93 7.08 1.63
C TYR A 133 -0.56 5.65 2.11
N MET A 134 -0.79 5.32 3.38
CA MET A 134 -0.61 3.99 3.97
C MET A 134 -1.89 3.17 4.01
N VAL A 135 -3.05 3.75 3.74
CA VAL A 135 -4.33 3.04 3.73
C VAL A 135 -4.44 2.21 2.44
N PRO A 136 -4.62 0.88 2.54
CA PRO A 136 -4.79 0.04 1.36
C PRO A 136 -6.00 0.46 0.52
N SER A 137 -5.83 0.48 -0.79
CA SER A 137 -6.93 0.76 -1.71
C SER A 137 -7.83 -0.46 -1.94
N ILE A 138 -7.29 -1.66 -1.71
CA ILE A 138 -7.98 -2.92 -1.94
C ILE A 138 -7.91 -3.77 -0.67
N PHE A 139 -9.05 -4.36 -0.29
CA PHE A 139 -9.16 -5.35 0.77
C PHE A 139 -9.72 -6.64 0.17
N LEU A 140 -9.02 -7.76 0.39
CA LEU A 140 -9.47 -9.09 -0.01
C LEU A 140 -9.62 -9.96 1.22
N THR A 141 -10.77 -10.59 1.35
CA THR A 141 -11.01 -11.57 2.41
C THR A 141 -10.60 -12.96 1.93
N LEU A 142 -9.83 -13.66 2.75
CA LEU A 142 -9.39 -15.03 2.51
C LEU A 142 -9.76 -15.90 3.70
N ASP A 143 -10.01 -17.20 3.47
CA ASP A 143 -10.20 -18.17 4.54
C ASP A 143 -8.91 -18.41 5.32
N ALA A 144 -7.76 -18.35 4.64
CA ALA A 144 -6.42 -18.48 5.23
C ALA A 144 -5.38 -17.80 4.34
N LEU A 145 -4.32 -17.26 4.95
CA LEU A 145 -3.16 -16.76 4.20
C LEU A 145 -2.31 -17.95 3.69
N PRO A 146 -1.86 -17.92 2.42
CA PRO A 146 -0.96 -18.93 1.90
C PRO A 146 0.36 -18.91 2.69
N ARG A 147 0.92 -20.08 2.96
CA ARG A 147 2.16 -20.22 3.73
C ARG A 147 3.23 -20.98 2.99
N THR A 148 4.47 -20.55 3.16
CA THR A 148 5.64 -21.29 2.70
C THR A 148 5.82 -22.57 3.52
N PRO A 149 6.64 -23.57 3.05
CA PRO A 149 6.97 -24.77 3.83
C PRO A 149 7.53 -24.48 5.24
N ASN A 150 8.12 -23.31 5.44
CA ASN A 150 8.66 -22.86 6.73
C ASN A 150 7.64 -22.13 7.60
N GLY A 151 6.35 -22.13 7.23
CA GLY A 151 5.25 -21.54 8.00
C GLY A 151 5.09 -20.02 7.87
N LYS A 152 5.94 -19.32 7.10
CA LYS A 152 5.82 -17.88 6.85
C LYS A 152 4.75 -17.61 5.78
N VAL A 153 4.12 -16.43 5.81
CA VAL A 153 3.17 -15.99 4.77
C VAL A 153 3.88 -15.94 3.42
N ASP A 154 3.33 -16.67 2.44
CA ASP A 154 3.80 -16.63 1.05
C ASP A 154 3.11 -15.49 0.29
N ARG A 155 3.72 -14.30 0.35
CA ARG A 155 3.18 -13.11 -0.32
C ARG A 155 3.10 -13.24 -1.84
N LYS A 156 3.86 -14.17 -2.45
CA LYS A 156 3.84 -14.39 -3.91
C LYS A 156 2.65 -15.25 -4.34
N ALA A 157 2.15 -16.08 -3.44
CA ALA A 157 0.99 -16.94 -3.68
C ALA A 157 -0.35 -16.25 -3.38
N LEU A 158 -0.33 -14.98 -2.92
CA LEU A 158 -1.55 -14.21 -2.70
C LEU A 158 -2.28 -13.96 -4.03
N PRO A 159 -3.60 -14.19 -4.10
CA PRO A 159 -4.36 -14.06 -5.35
C PRO A 159 -4.37 -12.63 -5.86
N ALA A 160 -4.48 -12.48 -7.17
CA ALA A 160 -4.76 -11.18 -7.76
C ALA A 160 -6.18 -10.72 -7.36
N PRO A 161 -6.37 -9.42 -7.07
CA PRO A 161 -7.72 -8.90 -6.96
C PRO A 161 -8.43 -9.09 -8.30
N ASP A 162 -9.63 -9.59 -8.26
CA ASP A 162 -10.50 -9.63 -9.44
C ASP A 162 -11.00 -8.20 -9.70
N LEU A 163 -10.26 -7.45 -10.52
CA LEU A 163 -10.58 -6.06 -10.84
C LEU A 163 -11.77 -5.93 -11.78
N ASP A 164 -12.04 -6.97 -12.56
CA ASP A 164 -13.18 -7.03 -13.46
C ASP A 164 -14.46 -7.45 -12.70
N GLY A 165 -14.28 -8.12 -11.54
CA GLY A 165 -15.32 -8.51 -10.58
C GLY A 165 -15.27 -7.78 -9.24
N ALA A 166 -14.37 -6.81 -9.05
CA ALA A 166 -14.08 -6.12 -7.78
C ALA A 166 -15.17 -5.15 -7.27
N GLY A 167 -16.37 -5.27 -7.80
CA GLY A 167 -17.56 -4.93 -7.04
C GLY A 167 -18.24 -6.23 -6.68
N GLY A 168 -18.11 -6.72 -5.46
CA GLY A 168 -18.97 -7.77 -4.91
C GLY A 168 -20.46 -7.39 -4.93
N SER A 169 -20.80 -6.28 -5.55
CA SER A 169 -22.12 -5.84 -5.91
C SER A 169 -22.41 -6.16 -7.38
N THR A 170 -23.49 -6.83 -7.64
CA THR A 170 -24.06 -7.00 -8.99
C THR A 170 -24.03 -5.63 -9.68
N TYR A 171 -23.32 -5.53 -10.83
CA TYR A 171 -23.30 -4.31 -11.65
C TYR A 171 -24.69 -3.71 -11.78
N VAL A 172 -24.87 -2.50 -11.33
CA VAL A 172 -26.11 -1.75 -11.50
C VAL A 172 -25.86 -0.60 -12.46
N ALA A 173 -26.47 -0.70 -13.63
CA ALA A 173 -26.33 0.33 -14.66
C ALA A 173 -26.86 1.70 -14.17
N PRO A 174 -26.27 2.81 -14.64
CA PRO A 174 -26.83 4.15 -14.47
C PRO A 174 -28.29 4.21 -14.92
N ARG A 175 -29.11 4.93 -14.17
CA ARG A 175 -30.56 5.05 -14.39
C ARG A 175 -30.99 6.45 -14.77
N SER A 176 -30.10 7.41 -14.70
CA SER A 176 -30.32 8.81 -15.06
C SER A 176 -29.16 9.36 -15.86
N VAL A 177 -29.38 10.43 -16.60
CA VAL A 177 -28.33 11.14 -17.37
C VAL A 177 -27.19 11.61 -16.44
N THR A 178 -27.52 11.99 -15.20
CA THR A 178 -26.52 12.38 -14.21
C THR A 178 -25.66 11.21 -13.80
N GLU A 179 -26.26 10.03 -13.51
CA GLU A 179 -25.52 8.81 -13.18
C GLU A 179 -24.65 8.35 -14.37
N GLU A 180 -25.14 8.45 -15.60
CA GLU A 180 -24.37 8.11 -16.82
C GLU A 180 -23.14 9.01 -16.97
N LEU A 181 -23.29 10.32 -16.77
CA LEU A 181 -22.17 11.27 -16.85
C LEU A 181 -21.14 11.01 -15.74
N LEU A 182 -21.60 10.76 -14.51
CA LEU A 182 -20.71 10.45 -13.38
C LEU A 182 -19.97 9.14 -13.61
N ALA A 183 -20.67 8.08 -14.01
CA ALA A 183 -20.09 6.78 -14.32
C ALA A 183 -19.07 6.88 -15.48
N GLY A 184 -19.37 7.67 -16.50
CA GLY A 184 -18.46 7.95 -17.60
C GLY A 184 -17.19 8.69 -17.14
N ILE A 185 -17.32 9.73 -16.30
CA ILE A 185 -16.18 10.44 -15.73
C ILE A 185 -15.28 9.49 -14.91
N TRP A 186 -15.89 8.61 -14.12
CA TRP A 186 -15.13 7.64 -13.33
C TRP A 186 -14.45 6.59 -14.22
N ALA A 187 -15.19 6.04 -15.19
CA ALA A 187 -14.65 5.07 -16.12
C ALA A 187 -13.43 5.59 -16.88
N ASP A 188 -13.51 6.82 -17.38
CA ASP A 188 -12.41 7.50 -18.06
C ASP A 188 -11.17 7.67 -17.15
N ILE A 189 -11.38 8.13 -15.92
CA ILE A 189 -10.29 8.43 -14.98
C ILE A 189 -9.67 7.15 -14.43
N LEU A 190 -10.49 6.12 -14.17
CA LEU A 190 -10.05 4.82 -13.66
C LEU A 190 -9.57 3.87 -14.78
N GLY A 191 -9.75 4.25 -16.06
CA GLY A 191 -9.38 3.40 -17.21
C GLY A 191 -10.19 2.11 -17.28
N LEU A 192 -11.48 2.16 -16.89
CA LEU A 192 -12.41 1.04 -16.89
C LEU A 192 -13.35 1.11 -18.10
N GLU A 193 -13.84 -0.03 -18.56
CA GLU A 193 -14.85 -0.05 -19.64
C GLU A 193 -16.19 0.51 -19.17
N ARG A 194 -16.55 0.28 -17.91
CA ARG A 194 -17.80 0.72 -17.29
C ARG A 194 -17.69 0.81 -15.79
N VAL A 195 -18.56 1.63 -15.18
CA VAL A 195 -18.71 1.80 -13.73
C VAL A 195 -20.18 1.73 -13.39
N GLY A 196 -20.54 0.94 -12.39
CA GLY A 196 -21.90 0.83 -11.87
C GLY A 196 -22.21 1.89 -10.82
N VAL A 197 -23.49 2.18 -10.57
CA VAL A 197 -23.89 3.21 -9.59
C VAL A 197 -23.64 2.82 -8.14
N ARG A 198 -23.35 1.55 -7.87
CA ARG A 198 -23.01 1.03 -6.54
C ARG A 198 -21.54 0.69 -6.38
N ASP A 199 -20.76 0.87 -7.44
CA ASP A 199 -19.35 0.57 -7.40
C ASP A 199 -18.63 1.60 -6.53
N HIS A 200 -17.72 1.11 -5.69
CA HIS A 200 -16.98 1.95 -4.77
C HIS A 200 -15.69 2.46 -5.43
N PHE A 201 -15.52 3.79 -5.50
CA PHE A 201 -14.41 4.45 -6.20
C PHE A 201 -13.03 3.89 -5.84
N PHE A 202 -12.78 3.68 -4.54
CA PHE A 202 -11.48 3.21 -4.07
C PHE A 202 -11.27 1.72 -4.34
N GLU A 203 -12.33 0.90 -4.32
CA GLU A 203 -12.26 -0.52 -4.67
C GLU A 203 -11.97 -0.72 -6.16
N LEU A 204 -12.49 0.15 -7.02
CA LEU A 204 -12.18 0.19 -8.45
C LEU A 204 -10.74 0.67 -8.74
N GLY A 205 -9.94 0.96 -7.72
CA GLY A 205 -8.57 1.41 -7.86
C GLY A 205 -8.37 2.92 -7.77
N GLY A 206 -9.43 3.65 -7.45
CA GLY A 206 -9.35 5.08 -7.16
C GLY A 206 -8.41 5.39 -5.99
N HIS A 207 -7.84 6.59 -5.99
CA HIS A 207 -7.00 7.12 -4.92
C HIS A 207 -7.12 8.65 -4.88
N SER A 208 -6.57 9.30 -3.85
CA SER A 208 -6.72 10.74 -3.60
C SER A 208 -6.42 11.63 -4.80
N LEU A 209 -5.35 11.32 -5.56
CA LEU A 209 -5.02 12.08 -6.76
C LEU A 209 -6.10 11.93 -7.85
N LEU A 210 -6.58 10.71 -8.08
CA LEU A 210 -7.67 10.46 -9.03
C LEU A 210 -8.99 11.06 -8.52
N ALA A 211 -9.26 11.00 -7.20
CA ALA A 211 -10.42 11.68 -6.60
C ALA A 211 -10.41 13.19 -6.86
N THR A 212 -9.24 13.83 -6.79
CA THR A 212 -9.08 15.24 -7.16
C THR A 212 -9.43 15.51 -8.63
N GLN A 213 -9.03 14.60 -9.54
CA GLN A 213 -9.37 14.72 -10.96
C GLN A 213 -10.86 14.50 -11.21
N VAL A 214 -11.48 13.51 -10.53
CA VAL A 214 -12.92 13.27 -10.58
C VAL A 214 -13.69 14.51 -10.13
N VAL A 215 -13.38 15.06 -8.95
CA VAL A 215 -14.04 16.26 -8.44
C VAL A 215 -13.88 17.44 -9.39
N SER A 216 -12.68 17.63 -9.96
CA SER A 216 -12.44 18.69 -10.94
C SER A 216 -13.30 18.52 -12.21
N ARG A 217 -13.39 17.29 -12.76
CA ARG A 217 -14.23 17.02 -13.93
C ARG A 217 -15.72 17.16 -13.62
N ILE A 218 -16.18 16.71 -12.43
CA ILE A 218 -17.57 16.90 -12.00
C ILE A 218 -17.92 18.38 -11.90
N ARG A 219 -17.07 19.20 -11.25
CA ARG A 219 -17.26 20.65 -11.19
C ARG A 219 -17.41 21.28 -12.56
N SER A 220 -16.56 20.87 -13.50
CA SER A 220 -16.60 21.38 -14.88
C SER A 220 -17.83 20.91 -15.65
N ALA A 221 -18.23 19.66 -15.50
CA ALA A 221 -19.37 19.09 -16.24
C ALA A 221 -20.71 19.60 -15.75
N PHE A 222 -20.87 19.76 -14.41
CA PHE A 222 -22.13 20.13 -13.80
C PHE A 222 -22.21 21.61 -13.39
N GLN A 223 -21.09 22.35 -13.53
CA GLN A 223 -20.99 23.79 -13.14
C GLN A 223 -21.39 24.02 -11.67
N ILE A 224 -20.94 23.14 -10.77
CA ILE A 224 -21.23 23.17 -9.33
C ILE A 224 -19.95 23.30 -8.49
N GLU A 225 -20.10 23.80 -7.29
CA GLU A 225 -19.09 23.69 -6.24
C GLU A 225 -19.24 22.34 -5.52
N LEU A 226 -18.21 21.47 -5.61
CA LEU A 226 -18.15 20.19 -4.95
C LEU A 226 -16.86 20.11 -4.11
N PRO A 227 -16.92 20.02 -2.77
CA PRO A 227 -15.71 19.90 -1.96
C PRO A 227 -15.03 18.56 -2.20
N LEU A 228 -13.69 18.52 -2.14
CA LEU A 228 -12.93 17.28 -2.36
C LEU A 228 -13.34 16.16 -1.40
N ARG A 229 -13.68 16.50 -0.14
CA ARG A 229 -14.13 15.54 0.87
C ARG A 229 -15.37 14.73 0.44
N ALA A 230 -16.19 15.26 -0.45
CA ALA A 230 -17.38 14.56 -0.95
C ALA A 230 -17.02 13.24 -1.67
N ALA A 231 -15.85 13.16 -2.32
CA ALA A 231 -15.39 11.92 -2.95
C ALA A 231 -15.01 10.83 -1.94
N PHE A 232 -14.74 11.21 -0.69
CA PHE A 232 -14.42 10.28 0.41
C PHE A 232 -15.65 9.94 1.25
N GLU A 233 -16.56 10.91 1.42
CA GLU A 233 -17.81 10.73 2.19
C GLU A 233 -18.89 9.97 1.38
N CYS A 234 -18.86 10.09 0.05
CA CYS A 234 -19.81 9.46 -0.87
C CYS A 234 -19.04 8.78 -2.02
N PRO A 235 -18.39 7.64 -1.74
CA PRO A 235 -17.47 7.00 -2.68
C PRO A 235 -18.17 6.12 -3.75
N THR A 236 -19.51 6.17 -3.83
CA THR A 236 -20.32 5.46 -4.85
C THR A 236 -21.07 6.42 -5.74
#